data_5d9df1306cb3e8b57ad0068eb6d12bef
#
_entry.id   5d9df1306cb3e8b57ad0068eb6d12bef
#
_cell.length_a   1.000
_cell.length_b   1.000
_cell.length_c   1.000
_cell.angle_alpha   90.00
_cell.angle_beta   90.00
_cell.angle_gamma   90.00
#
_symmetry.space_group_name_H-M   'P 1'
#
loop_
_entity.id
_entity.type
_entity.pdbx_description
1 polymer ?
#
loop_
_entity_poly.entity_id
_entity_poly.type
_entity_poly.pdbx_seq_one_letter_code
_entity_poly.pdbx_strand_id
1 'polypeptide(L)'
;MRKRSPRHQEQLDSLQRAELPEVFRRIKLSDHEQPDYVASEVLATLIRNRANQAGGVVTAAVVELNRRLQVFVGKRVRGVKSRPEVKRRGDQMLGDTIDYVWDRFYEDQDLVSNSEAFFAVFARNKIDDFLEHLCADKNSMDSVDSMDIVDEDGNASSYISTVEDTNAETPEEALMRQQLNAKALNVLMTMPKLERDAFCYRVECKYPWQLVADLLGCSIPTANKHLERSMKKLHGAIE
;
A
#
# COMPACT_ATOMS: atom_id res chain seq x y z
N MET A 1 17.38 3.39 -3.88
CA MET A 1 16.60 4.64 -3.90
C MET A 1 15.83 4.72 -5.21
N ARG A 2 14.50 4.70 -5.16
CA ARG A 2 13.66 4.92 -6.35
C ARG A 2 13.71 6.41 -6.71
N LYS A 3 13.97 6.73 -7.97
CA LYS A 3 14.01 8.11 -8.44
C LYS A 3 12.59 8.63 -8.61
N ARG A 4 12.34 9.89 -8.21
CA ARG A 4 11.10 10.61 -8.53
C ARG A 4 10.91 10.69 -10.04
N SER A 5 9.65 10.76 -10.48
CA SER A 5 9.41 11.02 -11.89
C SER A 5 9.95 12.41 -12.26
N PRO A 6 10.48 12.61 -13.47
CA PRO A 6 10.96 13.92 -13.90
C PRO A 6 9.92 15.04 -13.72
N ARG A 7 8.65 14.74 -14.00
CA ARG A 7 7.53 15.66 -13.83
C ARG A 7 7.36 16.12 -12.38
N HIS A 8 7.48 15.21 -11.40
CA HIS A 8 7.37 15.57 -9.97
C HIS A 8 8.57 16.41 -9.51
N GLN A 9 9.75 16.15 -10.06
CA GLN A 9 10.93 16.97 -9.78
C GLN A 9 10.77 18.39 -10.35
N GLU A 10 10.30 18.52 -11.57
CA GLU A 10 10.01 19.83 -12.18
C GLU A 10 8.96 20.62 -11.41
N GLN A 11 7.90 19.96 -10.91
CA GLN A 11 6.90 20.59 -10.06
C GLN A 11 7.52 21.09 -8.74
N LEU A 12 8.36 20.28 -8.10
CA LEU A 12 9.04 20.67 -6.87
C LEU A 12 9.95 21.87 -7.09
N ASP A 13 10.76 21.85 -8.13
CA ASP A 13 11.66 22.95 -8.51
C ASP A 13 10.87 24.23 -8.85
N SER A 14 9.74 24.09 -9.51
CA SER A 14 8.83 25.21 -9.81
C SER A 14 8.23 25.83 -8.54
N LEU A 15 7.81 25.00 -7.58
CA LEU A 15 7.29 25.48 -6.29
C LEU A 15 8.36 26.17 -5.44
N GLN A 16 9.60 25.69 -5.49
CA GLN A 16 10.72 26.31 -4.76
C GLN A 16 11.09 27.71 -5.30
N ARG A 17 10.81 27.97 -6.58
CA ARG A 17 11.05 29.28 -7.22
C ARG A 17 9.87 30.24 -7.11
N ALA A 18 8.69 29.72 -6.77
CA ALA A 18 7.47 30.51 -6.71
C ALA A 18 7.42 31.30 -5.40
N GLU A 19 6.73 32.46 -5.42
CA GLU A 19 6.42 33.24 -4.23
C GLU A 19 5.43 32.49 -3.32
N LEU A 20 5.52 32.68 -2.00
CA LEU A 20 4.70 32.01 -1.00
C LEU A 20 3.19 32.06 -1.31
N PRO A 21 2.57 33.21 -1.69
CA PRO A 21 1.15 33.23 -1.99
C PRO A 21 0.78 32.30 -3.14
N GLU A 22 1.62 32.21 -4.16
CA GLU A 22 1.42 31.32 -5.31
C GLU A 22 1.60 29.84 -4.91
N VAL A 23 2.57 29.51 -4.06
CA VAL A 23 2.74 28.17 -3.50
C VAL A 23 1.46 27.73 -2.77
N PHE A 24 0.92 28.57 -1.90
CA PHE A 24 -0.34 28.29 -1.19
C PHE A 24 -1.53 28.15 -2.13
N ARG A 25 -1.62 28.97 -3.17
CA ARG A 25 -2.68 28.85 -4.18
C ARG A 25 -2.62 27.48 -4.87
N ARG A 26 -1.44 27.09 -5.33
CA ARG A 26 -1.23 25.83 -6.07
C ARG A 26 -1.46 24.59 -5.20
N ILE A 27 -1.01 24.60 -3.94
CA ILE A 27 -1.24 23.49 -3.00
C ILE A 27 -2.74 23.22 -2.79
N LYS A 28 -3.57 24.29 -2.77
CA LYS A 28 -5.03 24.17 -2.55
C LYS A 28 -5.81 23.67 -3.79
N LEU A 29 -5.20 23.59 -4.96
CA LEU A 29 -5.86 23.08 -6.15
C LEU A 29 -6.20 21.60 -5.97
N SER A 30 -7.47 21.28 -6.12
CA SER A 30 -7.98 19.91 -5.96
C SER A 30 -8.22 19.19 -7.28
N ASP A 31 -8.29 19.94 -8.38
CA ASP A 31 -8.53 19.41 -9.71
C ASP A 31 -7.19 19.05 -10.38
N HIS A 32 -7.00 17.76 -10.62
CA HIS A 32 -5.77 17.21 -11.21
C HIS A 32 -5.57 17.54 -12.70
N GLU A 33 -6.60 18.04 -13.36
CA GLU A 33 -6.52 18.47 -14.78
C GLU A 33 -5.93 19.87 -14.91
N GLN A 34 -5.88 20.64 -13.83
CA GLN A 34 -5.30 21.98 -13.87
C GLN A 34 -3.77 21.92 -13.99
N PRO A 35 -3.18 22.78 -14.84
CA PRO A 35 -1.74 22.77 -15.10
C PRO A 35 -0.88 23.04 -13.86
N ASP A 36 -1.43 23.83 -12.92
CA ASP A 36 -0.78 24.21 -11.66
C ASP A 36 -1.03 23.23 -10.51
N TYR A 37 -1.77 22.14 -10.76
CA TYR A 37 -2.05 21.12 -9.74
C TYR A 37 -0.77 20.50 -9.21
N VAL A 38 -0.65 20.43 -7.88
CA VAL A 38 0.50 19.83 -7.20
C VAL A 38 0.20 18.37 -6.91
N ALA A 39 1.01 17.47 -7.43
CA ALA A 39 0.86 16.03 -7.23
C ALA A 39 1.00 15.65 -5.74
N SER A 40 0.35 14.59 -5.31
CA SER A 40 0.40 14.11 -3.92
C SER A 40 1.79 13.69 -3.50
N GLU A 41 2.59 13.18 -4.43
CA GLU A 41 4.00 12.85 -4.26
C GLU A 41 4.87 14.08 -3.93
N VAL A 42 4.56 15.20 -4.58
CA VAL A 42 5.25 16.48 -4.31
C VAL A 42 4.85 17.01 -2.94
N LEU A 43 3.56 16.93 -2.57
CA LEU A 43 3.10 17.29 -1.22
C LEU A 43 3.78 16.42 -0.15
N ALA A 44 3.87 15.12 -0.36
CA ALA A 44 4.58 14.20 0.54
C ALA A 44 6.06 14.59 0.70
N THR A 45 6.71 14.99 -0.39
CA THR A 45 8.10 15.49 -0.36
C THR A 45 8.23 16.79 0.45
N LEU A 46 7.31 17.75 0.27
CA LEU A 46 7.32 19.01 1.03
C LEU A 46 7.17 18.76 2.53
N ILE A 47 6.30 17.82 2.92
CA ILE A 47 6.09 17.46 4.33
C ILE A 47 7.35 16.86 4.95
N ARG A 48 8.08 16.02 4.21
CA ARG A 48 9.30 15.39 4.71
C ARG A 48 10.49 16.32 4.78
N ASN A 49 10.62 17.19 3.80
CA ASN A 49 11.69 18.19 3.75
C ASN A 49 11.38 19.44 4.59
N ARG A 50 10.54 19.27 5.64
CA ARG A 50 10.04 20.37 6.48
C ARG A 50 11.11 21.33 6.99
N ALA A 51 12.33 20.86 7.24
CA ALA A 51 13.41 21.68 7.73
C ALA A 51 13.86 22.78 6.73
N ASN A 52 13.60 22.58 5.44
CA ASN A 52 13.98 23.47 4.35
C ASN A 52 12.80 24.27 3.78
N GLN A 53 11.63 24.22 4.43
CA GLN A 53 10.42 24.86 3.94
C GLN A 53 10.06 26.09 4.78
N ALA A 54 9.55 27.12 4.09
CA ALA A 54 9.00 28.29 4.76
C ALA A 54 7.82 27.94 5.66
N GLY A 55 7.67 28.65 6.77
CA GLY A 55 6.59 28.41 7.74
C GLY A 55 5.21 28.44 7.07
N GLY A 56 4.39 27.46 7.40
CA GLY A 56 3.02 27.32 6.87
C GLY A 56 2.90 26.48 5.58
N VAL A 57 3.93 26.36 4.73
CA VAL A 57 3.90 25.53 3.52
C VAL A 57 3.68 24.05 3.87
N VAL A 58 4.41 23.56 4.86
CA VAL A 58 4.27 22.19 5.37
C VAL A 58 2.85 21.95 5.89
N THR A 59 2.33 22.88 6.69
CA THR A 59 0.96 22.79 7.23
C THR A 59 -0.07 22.74 6.10
N ALA A 60 0.07 23.61 5.09
CA ALA A 60 -0.82 23.61 3.93
C ALA A 60 -0.74 22.30 3.15
N ALA A 61 0.47 21.75 2.98
CA ALA A 61 0.68 20.47 2.31
C ALA A 61 0.05 19.30 3.10
N VAL A 62 0.20 19.28 4.43
CA VAL A 62 -0.45 18.27 5.30
C VAL A 62 -1.97 18.35 5.20
N VAL A 63 -2.55 19.55 5.30
CA VAL A 63 -4.01 19.74 5.22
C VAL A 63 -4.55 19.25 3.88
N GLU A 64 -3.91 19.63 2.77
CA GLU A 64 -4.38 19.21 1.45
C GLU A 64 -4.16 17.71 1.21
N LEU A 65 -3.02 17.16 1.61
CA LEU A 65 -2.77 15.72 1.48
C LEU A 65 -3.75 14.91 2.33
N ASN A 66 -4.06 15.36 3.55
CA ASN A 66 -5.07 14.73 4.41
C ASN A 66 -6.46 14.78 3.78
N ARG A 67 -6.85 15.91 3.19
CA ARG A 67 -8.13 16.04 2.47
C ARG A 67 -8.23 15.03 1.31
N ARG A 68 -7.15 14.87 0.53
CA ARG A 68 -7.09 13.87 -0.56
C ARG A 68 -7.16 12.45 -0.03
N LEU A 69 -6.46 12.19 1.08
CA LEU A 69 -6.48 10.89 1.76
C LEU A 69 -7.89 10.55 2.23
N GLN A 70 -8.62 11.49 2.83
CA GLN A 70 -10.01 11.30 3.26
C GLN A 70 -10.92 10.86 2.10
N VAL A 71 -10.80 11.50 0.94
CA VAL A 71 -11.58 11.13 -0.26
C VAL A 71 -11.20 9.73 -0.73
N PHE A 72 -9.91 9.41 -0.73
CA PHE A 72 -9.40 8.13 -1.20
C PHE A 72 -9.79 6.98 -0.27
N VAL A 73 -9.56 7.13 1.04
CA VAL A 73 -9.95 6.17 2.08
C VAL A 73 -11.46 6.00 2.11
N GLY A 74 -12.22 7.10 2.03
CA GLY A 74 -13.69 7.06 2.02
C GLY A 74 -14.26 6.26 0.85
N LYS A 75 -13.64 6.31 -0.34
CA LYS A 75 -14.01 5.46 -1.47
C LYS A 75 -13.70 3.98 -1.20
N ARG A 76 -12.56 3.68 -0.59
CA ARG A 76 -12.10 2.31 -0.32
C ARG A 76 -12.93 1.65 0.78
N VAL A 77 -13.13 2.35 1.89
CA VAL A 77 -13.95 1.88 3.03
C VAL A 77 -15.39 1.63 2.61
N ARG A 78 -15.97 2.48 1.76
CA ARG A 78 -17.32 2.24 1.20
C ARG A 78 -17.41 0.94 0.40
N GLY A 79 -16.36 0.55 -0.31
CA GLY A 79 -16.29 -0.71 -1.05
C GLY A 79 -16.33 -1.96 -0.17
N VAL A 80 -16.01 -1.83 1.13
CA VAL A 80 -15.98 -2.95 2.10
C VAL A 80 -17.03 -2.83 3.21
N LYS A 81 -17.98 -1.90 3.07
CA LYS A 81 -19.05 -1.66 4.07
C LYS A 81 -19.96 -2.87 4.35
N SER A 82 -19.99 -3.86 3.45
CA SER A 82 -20.72 -5.11 3.67
C SER A 82 -20.11 -6.00 4.75
N ARG A 83 -18.85 -5.76 5.12
CA ARG A 83 -18.17 -6.52 6.18
C ARG A 83 -18.67 -6.07 7.55
N PRO A 84 -19.07 -7.00 8.44
CA PRO A 84 -19.63 -6.69 9.76
C PRO A 84 -18.75 -5.78 10.61
N GLU A 85 -17.43 -5.92 10.49
CA GLU A 85 -16.40 -5.18 11.23
C GLU A 85 -16.42 -3.70 10.88
N VAL A 86 -16.44 -3.42 9.57
CA VAL A 86 -16.50 -2.07 9.02
C VAL A 86 -17.80 -1.41 9.43
N LYS A 87 -18.91 -2.17 9.42
CA LYS A 87 -20.22 -1.68 9.83
C LYS A 87 -20.28 -1.32 11.32
N ARG A 88 -19.61 -2.10 12.20
CA ARG A 88 -19.58 -1.84 13.65
C ARG A 88 -18.80 -0.57 13.99
N ARG A 89 -17.69 -0.28 13.30
CA ARG A 89 -16.87 0.91 13.54
C ARG A 89 -17.43 2.18 12.91
N GLY A 90 -18.32 2.06 11.91
CA GLY A 90 -19.01 3.20 11.31
C GLY A 90 -18.07 4.31 10.84
N ASP A 91 -18.34 5.55 11.26
CA ASP A 91 -17.56 6.73 10.87
C ASP A 91 -16.15 6.75 11.49
N GLN A 92 -15.94 6.07 12.63
CA GLN A 92 -14.65 5.97 13.29
C GLN A 92 -13.62 5.24 12.42
N MET A 93 -14.09 4.28 11.60
CA MET A 93 -13.26 3.52 10.65
C MET A 93 -12.47 4.41 9.69
N LEU A 94 -13.08 5.52 9.25
CA LEU A 94 -12.41 6.46 8.36
C LEU A 94 -11.22 7.14 9.06
N GLY A 95 -11.44 7.60 10.30
CA GLY A 95 -10.40 8.21 11.13
C GLY A 95 -9.25 7.24 11.40
N ASP A 96 -9.57 6.07 11.94
CA ASP A 96 -8.59 5.04 12.30
C ASP A 96 -7.71 4.64 11.09
N THR A 97 -8.32 4.52 9.90
CA THR A 97 -7.59 4.18 8.67
C THR A 97 -6.64 5.32 8.24
N ILE A 98 -7.08 6.57 8.36
CA ILE A 98 -6.27 7.74 8.01
C ILE A 98 -5.08 7.86 8.97
N ASP A 99 -5.34 7.71 10.26
CA ASP A 99 -4.32 7.77 11.31
C ASP A 99 -3.27 6.68 11.09
N TYR A 100 -3.70 5.45 10.79
CA TYR A 100 -2.77 4.36 10.45
C TYR A 100 -1.87 4.69 9.24
N VAL A 101 -2.44 5.28 8.17
CA VAL A 101 -1.65 5.69 6.99
C VAL A 101 -0.63 6.76 7.36
N TRP A 102 -1.02 7.74 8.21
CA TRP A 102 -0.12 8.79 8.67
C TRP A 102 0.99 8.25 9.57
N ASP A 103 0.68 7.36 10.50
CA ASP A 103 1.67 6.72 11.37
C ASP A 103 2.72 6.01 10.52
N ARG A 104 2.30 5.20 9.56
CA ARG A 104 3.21 4.52 8.62
C ARG A 104 3.99 5.49 7.72
N PHE A 105 3.40 6.62 7.38
CA PHE A 105 4.10 7.66 6.63
C PHE A 105 5.24 8.30 7.42
N TYR A 106 5.10 8.44 8.72
CA TYR A 106 6.13 9.05 9.58
C TYR A 106 7.13 8.04 10.15
N GLU A 107 6.70 6.83 10.46
CA GLU A 107 7.53 5.81 11.11
C GLU A 107 8.51 5.14 10.14
N ASP A 108 8.08 4.87 8.91
CA ASP A 108 8.82 4.01 8.00
C ASP A 108 9.73 4.81 7.06
N GLN A 109 10.99 4.95 7.45
CA GLN A 109 11.98 5.67 6.65
C GLN A 109 12.30 4.98 5.32
N ASP A 110 12.21 3.66 5.24
CA ASP A 110 12.45 2.91 4.00
C ASP A 110 11.28 3.03 3.02
N LEU A 111 10.05 3.15 3.51
CA LEU A 111 8.86 3.45 2.71
C LEU A 111 8.79 4.91 2.25
N VAL A 112 9.61 5.79 2.80
CA VAL A 112 9.71 7.22 2.43
C VAL A 112 9.94 7.41 0.95
N SER A 113 10.91 6.66 0.41
CA SER A 113 11.22 6.75 -1.02
C SER A 113 10.04 6.27 -1.90
N ASN A 114 9.20 5.38 -1.37
CA ASN A 114 8.00 4.90 -2.07
C ASN A 114 6.84 5.90 -1.98
N SER A 115 6.61 6.53 -0.82
CA SER A 115 5.55 7.53 -0.66
C SER A 115 5.84 8.81 -1.44
N GLU A 116 7.11 9.22 -1.56
CA GLU A 116 7.50 10.36 -2.38
C GLU A 116 7.47 10.09 -3.89
N ALA A 117 7.65 8.84 -4.30
CA ALA A 117 7.60 8.46 -5.70
C ALA A 117 6.18 8.08 -6.16
N PHE A 118 5.37 7.49 -5.27
CA PHE A 118 4.07 6.89 -5.60
C PHE A 118 3.11 6.95 -4.41
N PHE A 119 2.72 8.15 -3.97
CA PHE A 119 1.89 8.33 -2.78
C PHE A 119 0.56 7.57 -2.82
N ALA A 120 -0.12 7.59 -3.96
CA ALA A 120 -1.42 6.92 -4.11
C ALA A 120 -1.31 5.39 -3.89
N VAL A 121 -0.20 4.79 -4.30
CA VAL A 121 0.05 3.35 -4.12
C VAL A 121 0.47 3.04 -2.70
N PHE A 122 1.34 3.87 -2.11
CA PHE A 122 1.69 3.78 -0.71
C PHE A 122 0.42 3.80 0.16
N ALA A 123 -0.43 4.82 -0.01
CA ALA A 123 -1.68 4.95 0.72
C ALA A 123 -2.60 3.74 0.51
N ARG A 124 -2.74 3.26 -0.74
CA ARG A 124 -3.55 2.08 -1.05
C ARG A 124 -3.09 0.84 -0.30
N ASN A 125 -1.78 0.54 -0.37
CA ASN A 125 -1.23 -0.64 0.28
C ASN A 125 -1.43 -0.56 1.80
N LYS A 126 -1.22 0.62 2.41
CA LYS A 126 -1.42 0.80 3.85
C LYS A 126 -2.89 0.73 4.28
N ILE A 127 -3.82 1.16 3.44
CA ILE A 127 -5.25 0.96 3.67
C ILE A 127 -5.61 -0.52 3.59
N ASP A 128 -5.11 -1.22 2.58
CA ASP A 128 -5.37 -2.66 2.41
C ASP A 128 -4.76 -3.46 3.57
N ASP A 129 -3.51 -3.16 4.00
CA ASP A 129 -2.87 -3.74 5.19
C ASP A 129 -3.74 -3.53 6.44
N PHE A 130 -4.23 -2.30 6.69
CA PHE A 130 -5.08 -2.01 7.83
C PHE A 130 -6.40 -2.78 7.81
N LEU A 131 -7.05 -2.86 6.64
CA LEU A 131 -8.29 -3.60 6.47
C LEU A 131 -8.10 -5.11 6.65
N GLU A 132 -6.97 -5.65 6.23
CA GLU A 132 -6.60 -7.05 6.42
C GLU A 132 -6.35 -7.34 7.91
N HIS A 133 -5.60 -6.50 8.61
CA HIS A 133 -5.39 -6.64 10.06
C HIS A 133 -6.71 -6.62 10.83
N LEU A 134 -7.61 -5.71 10.51
CA LEU A 134 -8.93 -5.67 11.14
C LEU A 134 -9.77 -6.92 10.91
N CYS A 135 -9.58 -7.58 9.76
CA CYS A 135 -10.28 -8.83 9.46
C CYS A 135 -9.59 -10.03 10.10
N ALA A 136 -8.26 -9.98 10.27
CA ALA A 136 -7.47 -11.02 10.91
C ALA A 136 -7.67 -11.05 12.44
N ASP A 137 -7.75 -9.86 13.08
CA ASP A 137 -8.00 -9.74 14.52
C ASP A 137 -9.31 -10.40 14.97
N LYS A 138 -10.26 -10.58 14.05
CA LYS A 138 -11.51 -11.27 14.37
C LYS A 138 -11.43 -12.78 14.43
N ASN A 139 -10.55 -13.37 13.64
CA ASN A 139 -10.29 -14.80 13.78
C ASN A 139 -9.60 -15.13 15.11
N SER A 140 -9.06 -14.10 15.80
CA SER A 140 -8.49 -14.20 17.14
C SER A 140 -9.45 -13.75 18.26
N MET A 141 -10.54 -13.03 17.96
CA MET A 141 -11.41 -12.41 18.97
C MET A 141 -12.75 -13.08 19.22
N ASP A 142 -13.22 -13.96 18.36
CA ASP A 142 -14.19 -14.97 18.77
C ASP A 142 -13.38 -16.05 19.52
N SER A 143 -12.97 -15.67 20.72
CA SER A 143 -12.26 -16.55 21.65
C SER A 143 -13.15 -17.77 21.92
N VAL A 144 -12.92 -18.80 21.15
CA VAL A 144 -13.42 -20.15 21.40
C VAL A 144 -12.87 -20.66 22.74
N ASP A 145 -11.88 -19.94 23.31
CA ASP A 145 -11.37 -20.15 24.67
C ASP A 145 -12.41 -20.04 25.78
N SER A 146 -13.59 -19.46 25.50
CA SER A 146 -14.68 -19.38 26.46
C SER A 146 -15.76 -20.46 26.29
N MET A 147 -15.61 -21.37 25.33
CA MET A 147 -16.48 -22.50 25.15
C MET A 147 -15.83 -23.76 25.79
N ASP A 148 -15.96 -23.89 27.10
CA ASP A 148 -15.69 -25.15 27.76
C ASP A 148 -16.82 -26.12 27.43
N ILE A 149 -16.49 -27.24 26.78
CA ILE A 149 -17.41 -28.36 26.65
C ILE A 149 -17.24 -29.19 27.94
N VAL A 150 -18.30 -29.25 28.70
CA VAL A 150 -18.38 -30.15 29.84
C VAL A 150 -18.87 -31.50 29.32
N ASP A 151 -18.07 -32.56 29.45
CA ASP A 151 -18.49 -33.92 29.11
C ASP A 151 -19.54 -34.44 30.10
N GLU A 152 -20.15 -35.59 29.79
CA GLU A 152 -21.18 -36.19 30.65
C GLU A 152 -20.66 -36.55 32.06
N ASP A 153 -19.34 -36.58 32.23
CA ASP A 153 -18.66 -36.86 33.50
C ASP A 153 -18.24 -35.56 34.26
N GLY A 154 -18.60 -34.39 33.73
CA GLY A 154 -18.35 -33.09 34.38
C GLY A 154 -16.94 -32.54 34.19
N ASN A 155 -16.12 -33.11 33.30
CA ASN A 155 -14.78 -32.60 33.01
C ASN A 155 -14.88 -31.52 31.93
N ALA A 156 -14.35 -30.32 32.23
CA ALA A 156 -14.24 -29.25 31.26
C ALA A 156 -13.06 -29.51 30.31
N SER A 157 -13.34 -29.69 29.02
CA SER A 157 -12.33 -29.71 27.97
C SER A 157 -12.50 -28.50 27.06
N SER A 158 -11.38 -27.88 26.70
CA SER A 158 -11.43 -26.75 25.77
C SER A 158 -11.92 -27.24 24.40
N TYR A 159 -12.94 -26.57 23.84
CA TYR A 159 -13.49 -26.88 22.53
C TYR A 159 -12.39 -26.83 21.44
N ILE A 160 -11.38 -25.99 21.61
CA ILE A 160 -10.23 -25.85 20.69
C ILE A 160 -9.47 -27.18 20.54
N SER A 161 -9.38 -27.99 21.58
CA SER A 161 -8.66 -29.27 21.53
C SER A 161 -9.38 -30.35 20.71
N THR A 162 -10.66 -30.13 20.39
CA THR A 162 -11.51 -31.12 19.67
C THR A 162 -11.83 -30.69 18.23
N VAL A 163 -11.58 -29.44 17.86
CA VAL A 163 -11.82 -28.94 16.50
C VAL A 163 -10.55 -29.13 15.66
N GLU A 164 -10.60 -30.07 14.74
CA GLU A 164 -9.57 -30.24 13.73
C GLU A 164 -9.68 -29.10 12.72
N ASP A 165 -8.67 -28.23 12.66
CA ASP A 165 -8.58 -27.19 11.63
C ASP A 165 -8.23 -27.84 10.30
N THR A 166 -9.27 -28.18 9.53
CA THR A 166 -9.12 -28.77 8.18
C THR A 166 -8.41 -27.87 7.17
N ASN A 167 -8.19 -26.59 7.52
CA ASN A 167 -7.45 -25.62 6.71
C ASN A 167 -6.06 -25.32 7.29
N ALA A 168 -5.68 -25.96 8.42
CA ALA A 168 -4.34 -25.80 8.97
C ALA A 168 -3.32 -26.37 7.97
N GLU A 169 -2.44 -25.50 7.51
CA GLU A 169 -1.32 -25.90 6.67
C GLU A 169 -0.40 -26.83 7.43
N THR A 170 -0.11 -27.99 6.85
CA THR A 170 0.83 -28.92 7.49
C THR A 170 2.24 -28.32 7.55
N PRO A 171 3.10 -28.73 8.50
CA PRO A 171 4.49 -28.27 8.54
C PRO A 171 5.25 -28.50 7.23
N GLU A 172 4.92 -29.58 6.53
CA GLU A 172 5.49 -29.90 5.22
C GLU A 172 5.03 -28.91 4.15
N GLU A 173 3.76 -28.55 4.12
CA GLU A 173 3.22 -27.56 3.19
C GLU A 173 3.79 -26.16 3.46
N ALA A 174 3.93 -25.79 4.73
CA ALA A 174 4.56 -24.54 5.14
C ALA A 174 6.03 -24.48 4.68
N LEU A 175 6.77 -25.56 4.84
CA LEU A 175 8.15 -25.67 4.39
C LEU A 175 8.25 -25.63 2.87
N MET A 176 7.36 -26.33 2.16
CA MET A 176 7.29 -26.30 0.70
C MET A 176 7.01 -24.89 0.18
N ARG A 177 6.05 -24.20 0.78
CA ARG A 177 5.74 -22.81 0.43
C ARG A 177 6.93 -21.88 0.67
N GLN A 178 7.64 -22.05 1.79
CA GLN A 178 8.83 -21.27 2.09
C GLN A 178 9.95 -21.51 1.05
N GLN A 179 10.17 -22.76 0.64
CA GLN A 179 11.14 -23.10 -0.39
C GLN A 179 10.75 -22.54 -1.77
N LEU A 180 9.46 -22.60 -2.13
CA LEU A 180 8.96 -22.01 -3.38
C LEU A 180 9.13 -20.49 -3.40
N ASN A 181 8.81 -19.82 -2.28
CA ASN A 181 9.02 -18.39 -2.15
C ASN A 181 10.50 -18.01 -2.26
N ALA A 182 11.40 -18.78 -1.64
CA ALA A 182 12.83 -18.55 -1.73
C ALA A 182 13.35 -18.75 -3.16
N LYS A 183 12.88 -19.77 -3.89
CA LYS A 183 13.21 -19.99 -5.31
C LYS A 183 12.70 -18.83 -6.17
N ALA A 184 11.46 -18.41 -6.01
CA ALA A 184 10.86 -17.29 -6.75
C ALA A 184 11.63 -15.99 -6.53
N LEU A 185 12.01 -15.69 -5.28
CA LEU A 185 12.81 -14.52 -4.90
C LEU A 185 14.19 -14.57 -5.59
N ASN A 186 14.87 -15.70 -5.56
CA ASN A 186 16.17 -15.86 -6.22
C ASN A 186 16.08 -15.61 -7.73
N VAL A 187 15.03 -16.13 -8.38
CA VAL A 187 14.79 -15.88 -9.81
C VAL A 187 14.53 -14.40 -10.07
N LEU A 188 13.70 -13.74 -9.26
CA LEU A 188 13.45 -12.30 -9.38
C LEU A 188 14.74 -11.47 -9.22
N MET A 189 15.60 -11.84 -8.29
CA MET A 189 16.86 -11.13 -8.05
C MET A 189 17.88 -11.30 -9.20
N THR A 190 17.83 -12.43 -9.89
CA THR A 190 18.73 -12.74 -11.03
C THR A 190 18.19 -12.26 -12.38
N MET A 191 16.91 -11.87 -12.46
CA MET A 191 16.30 -11.35 -13.69
C MET A 191 16.91 -10.02 -14.14
N PRO A 192 16.92 -9.75 -15.46
CA PRO A 192 17.21 -8.43 -15.99
C PRO A 192 16.27 -7.38 -15.36
N LYS A 193 16.82 -6.21 -15.06
CA LYS A 193 16.12 -5.16 -14.33
C LYS A 193 14.74 -4.81 -14.91
N LEU A 194 14.64 -4.67 -16.24
CA LEU A 194 13.37 -4.32 -16.91
C LEU A 194 12.28 -5.40 -16.75
N GLU A 195 12.67 -6.67 -16.76
CA GLU A 195 11.74 -7.79 -16.59
C GLU A 195 11.26 -7.85 -15.12
N ARG A 196 12.18 -7.71 -14.18
CA ARG A 196 11.85 -7.65 -12.75
C ARG A 196 10.98 -6.45 -12.40
N ASP A 197 11.34 -5.27 -12.91
CA ASP A 197 10.58 -4.05 -12.65
C ASP A 197 9.17 -4.13 -13.28
N ALA A 198 9.03 -4.71 -14.48
CA ALA A 198 7.73 -4.98 -15.11
C ALA A 198 6.84 -5.88 -14.24
N PHE A 199 7.41 -6.95 -13.68
CA PHE A 199 6.72 -7.85 -12.77
C PHE A 199 6.28 -7.11 -11.50
N CYS A 200 7.21 -6.45 -10.81
CA CYS A 200 6.90 -5.71 -9.58
C CYS A 200 5.82 -4.64 -9.80
N TYR A 201 5.93 -3.86 -10.88
CA TYR A 201 4.96 -2.80 -11.14
C TYR A 201 3.58 -3.33 -11.52
N ARG A 202 3.52 -4.39 -12.32
CA ARG A 202 2.23 -4.90 -12.80
C ARG A 202 1.57 -5.88 -11.85
N VAL A 203 2.32 -6.82 -11.26
CA VAL A 203 1.79 -7.90 -10.44
C VAL A 203 1.69 -7.48 -8.97
N GLU A 204 2.79 -7.00 -8.39
CA GLU A 204 2.83 -6.60 -6.99
C GLU A 204 2.09 -5.29 -6.75
N CYS A 205 2.46 -4.24 -7.52
CA CYS A 205 1.89 -2.91 -7.35
C CYS A 205 0.54 -2.74 -8.07
N LYS A 206 0.13 -3.68 -8.95
CA LYS A 206 -1.11 -3.64 -9.75
C LYS A 206 -1.29 -2.35 -10.57
N TYR A 207 -0.20 -1.75 -11.04
CA TYR A 207 -0.24 -0.51 -11.82
C TYR A 207 -0.94 -0.69 -13.17
N PRO A 208 -1.65 0.34 -13.67
CA PRO A 208 -2.17 0.34 -15.02
C PRO A 208 -1.03 0.31 -16.04
N TRP A 209 -1.27 -0.29 -17.21
CA TRP A 209 -0.24 -0.50 -18.24
C TRP A 209 0.43 0.81 -18.71
N GLN A 210 -0.31 1.90 -18.77
CA GLN A 210 0.25 3.20 -19.15
C GLN A 210 1.35 3.61 -18.16
N LEU A 211 1.08 3.52 -16.86
CA LEU A 211 2.05 3.87 -15.83
C LEU A 211 3.26 2.92 -15.83
N VAL A 212 3.04 1.62 -16.05
CA VAL A 212 4.13 0.65 -16.16
C VAL A 212 5.05 0.99 -17.33
N ALA A 213 4.48 1.30 -18.50
CA ALA A 213 5.24 1.70 -19.67
C ALA A 213 6.06 2.98 -19.45
N ASP A 214 5.44 3.99 -18.83
CA ASP A 214 6.09 5.25 -18.49
C ASP A 214 7.26 5.05 -17.52
N LEU A 215 7.08 4.21 -16.50
CA LEU A 215 8.11 3.90 -15.49
C LEU A 215 9.28 3.10 -16.06
N LEU A 216 9.00 2.22 -17.02
CA LEU A 216 10.02 1.43 -17.70
C LEU A 216 10.69 2.22 -18.85
N GLY A 217 10.15 3.38 -19.24
CA GLY A 217 10.62 4.19 -20.35
C GLY A 217 10.43 3.50 -21.71
N CYS A 218 9.34 2.72 -21.88
CA CYS A 218 9.08 1.95 -23.09
C CYS A 218 7.59 1.97 -23.47
N SER A 219 7.25 1.41 -24.64
CA SER A 219 5.86 1.29 -25.07
C SER A 219 5.11 0.20 -24.28
N ILE A 220 3.77 0.31 -24.17
CA ILE A 220 2.92 -0.69 -23.52
C ILE A 220 3.16 -2.11 -24.06
N PRO A 221 3.23 -2.36 -25.39
CA PRO A 221 3.55 -3.68 -25.92
C PRO A 221 4.93 -4.21 -25.47
N THR A 222 5.91 -3.31 -25.32
CA THR A 222 7.24 -3.68 -24.83
C THR A 222 7.23 -4.02 -23.35
N ALA A 223 6.52 -3.23 -22.53
CA ALA A 223 6.32 -3.53 -21.11
C ALA A 223 5.63 -4.88 -20.90
N ASN A 224 4.60 -5.20 -21.72
CA ASN A 224 3.93 -6.50 -21.67
C ASN A 224 4.88 -7.65 -22.00
N LYS A 225 5.74 -7.51 -23.03
CA LYS A 225 6.75 -8.53 -23.35
C LYS A 225 7.76 -8.74 -22.21
N HIS A 226 8.14 -7.69 -21.49
CA HIS A 226 8.99 -7.83 -20.30
C HIS A 226 8.29 -8.61 -19.19
N LEU A 227 7.00 -8.34 -18.95
CA LEU A 227 6.21 -9.11 -17.99
C LEU A 227 6.06 -10.58 -18.40
N GLU A 228 5.73 -10.86 -19.65
CA GLU A 228 5.61 -12.25 -20.15
C GLU A 228 6.89 -13.05 -19.97
N ARG A 229 8.04 -12.42 -20.24
CA ARG A 229 9.35 -13.07 -20.04
C ARG A 229 9.64 -13.32 -18.57
N SER A 230 9.30 -12.38 -17.68
CA SER A 230 9.47 -12.56 -16.24
C SER A 230 8.58 -13.66 -15.70
N MET A 231 7.31 -13.72 -16.12
CA MET A 231 6.36 -14.77 -15.74
C MET A 231 6.83 -16.15 -16.20
N LYS A 232 7.34 -16.26 -17.46
CA LYS A 232 7.89 -17.51 -17.98
C LYS A 232 9.09 -18.02 -17.18
N LYS A 233 9.98 -17.11 -16.77
CA LYS A 233 11.15 -17.47 -15.94
C LYS A 233 10.73 -17.91 -14.54
N LEU A 234 9.77 -17.23 -13.94
CA LEU A 234 9.23 -17.61 -12.64
C LEU A 234 8.55 -18.99 -12.70
N HIS A 235 7.71 -19.22 -13.71
CA HIS A 235 7.01 -20.48 -13.88
C HIS A 235 7.99 -21.64 -14.07
N GLY A 236 8.98 -21.50 -14.95
CA GLY A 236 10.00 -22.53 -15.16
C GLY A 236 10.96 -22.77 -14.00
N ALA A 237 10.91 -21.94 -12.95
CA ALA A 237 11.70 -22.16 -11.73
C ALA A 237 10.89 -22.83 -10.61
N ILE A 238 9.57 -22.84 -10.75
CA ILE A 238 8.62 -23.39 -9.76
C ILE A 238 8.22 -24.82 -10.15
N GLU A 239 8.22 -25.13 -11.44
CA GLU A 239 8.10 -26.51 -11.93
C GLU A 239 9.36 -27.32 -11.63
#